data_7e9e27156c74e895cd4b659aeda4cc22
#
_entry.id   7e9e27156c74e895cd4b659aeda4cc22
#
_cell.length_a   1.000
_cell.length_b   1.000
_cell.length_c   1.000
_cell.angle_alpha   90.00
_cell.angle_beta   90.00
_cell.angle_gamma   90.00
#
_symmetry.space_group_name_H-M   'P 1'
#
loop_
_entity.id
_entity.type
_entity.pdbx_description
1 polymer ?
#
loop_
_entity_poly.entity_id
_entity_poly.type
_entity_poly.pdbx_seq_one_letter_code
_entity_poly.pdbx_strand_id
1 'polypeptide(L)'
;GYAFYPLAKRLGRLYAAAGVLPNGVAPYCAKEPRPKPRVAVVAEFGGNTSPGLLFVNVFRGLREKYGERLELGVVVPEGLDTDFVETAVDAAAFVVYIPSDDMVEASNVIEQARPDVLVYLALGLAHQTYALARRRLARVVLVFGHGHPLTSGLDTVDYFISSESYERDPTWPNRCASDRYAIIAAAAVFFEDDSMVLGAASDADDAARKAAGLAPDYGATGATLRLDAASPRGDGAQKYEEQLVLFEHSSIGFDEPPQVPYATRADLGLPENAPIFCLLQHSKKLHPDFDEALASVLEKAPEAFILLLEGARTHLPRFERTLPEDALEQLIFLPRMAREKVLQVVSQCDAFLDTYPWGGGVTVLESLAMCTPVVVLPRKTTILQLGLGHLRTIGLERDLAARDIEQYGSIAARLGTDNYFRQHMRQTIC
;
A
#
# COMPACT_ATOMS: atom_id res chain seq x y z
N GLY A 1 -0.75 -3.10 -15.28
CA GLY A 1 -1.11 -4.29 -14.53
C GLY A 1 -0.93 -5.57 -15.31
N TYR A 2 -1.37 -5.60 -16.57
CA TYR A 2 -1.35 -6.79 -17.41
C TYR A 2 0.06 -7.31 -17.76
N ALA A 3 1.07 -6.46 -17.75
CA ALA A 3 2.43 -6.87 -18.10
C ALA A 3 3.16 -7.53 -16.90
N PHE A 4 2.73 -7.29 -15.67
CA PHE A 4 3.44 -7.78 -14.49
C PHE A 4 3.00 -9.18 -14.04
N TYR A 5 1.75 -9.58 -14.28
CA TYR A 5 1.28 -10.92 -13.96
C TYR A 5 2.11 -12.03 -14.65
N PRO A 6 2.35 -11.99 -15.98
CA PRO A 6 3.23 -12.94 -16.61
C PRO A 6 4.67 -12.88 -16.10
N LEU A 7 5.15 -11.68 -15.72
CA LEU A 7 6.48 -11.50 -15.15
C LEU A 7 6.59 -12.13 -13.75
N ALA A 8 5.60 -11.91 -12.87
CA ALA A 8 5.56 -12.53 -11.56
C ALA A 8 5.55 -14.07 -11.65
N LYS A 9 4.74 -14.66 -12.55
CA LYS A 9 4.78 -16.11 -12.84
C LYS A 9 6.13 -16.59 -13.38
N ARG A 10 6.80 -15.81 -14.23
CA ARG A 10 8.13 -16.15 -14.74
C ARG A 10 9.18 -16.09 -13.63
N LEU A 11 9.13 -15.08 -12.76
CA LEU A 11 10.00 -14.97 -11.59
C LEU A 11 9.81 -16.18 -10.66
N GLY A 12 8.57 -16.56 -10.37
CA GLY A 12 8.27 -17.76 -9.59
C GLY A 12 8.92 -19.03 -10.19
N ARG A 13 8.83 -19.22 -11.50
CA ARG A 13 9.48 -20.35 -12.22
C ARG A 13 10.99 -20.26 -12.19
N LEU A 14 11.58 -19.07 -12.30
CA LEU A 14 13.03 -18.88 -12.23
C LEU A 14 13.58 -19.21 -10.84
N TYR A 15 12.89 -18.77 -9.79
CA TYR A 15 13.24 -19.15 -8.42
C TYR A 15 13.12 -20.67 -8.20
N ALA A 16 12.11 -21.33 -8.84
CA ALA A 16 11.98 -22.79 -8.83
C ALA A 16 13.17 -23.46 -9.52
N ALA A 17 13.54 -22.98 -10.69
CA ALA A 17 14.63 -23.55 -11.50
C ALA A 17 16.01 -23.32 -10.87
N ALA A 18 16.18 -22.21 -10.13
CA ALA A 18 17.45 -21.87 -9.47
C ALA A 18 17.76 -22.75 -8.23
N GLY A 19 16.83 -23.65 -7.84
CA GLY A 19 17.06 -24.57 -6.72
C GLY A 19 17.17 -23.90 -5.36
N VAL A 20 16.75 -22.62 -5.26
CA VAL A 20 16.83 -21.84 -4.01
C VAL A 20 15.96 -22.43 -2.90
N LEU A 21 15.00 -23.28 -3.28
CA LEU A 21 14.20 -24.08 -2.36
C LEU A 21 13.90 -25.45 -3.00
N PRO A 22 13.74 -26.51 -2.20
CA PRO A 22 13.42 -27.82 -2.72
C PRO A 22 12.14 -27.78 -3.56
N ASN A 23 12.17 -28.36 -4.76
CA ASN A 23 11.02 -28.58 -5.61
C ASN A 23 10.02 -29.48 -4.86
N GLY A 24 8.88 -28.95 -4.58
CA GLY A 24 7.77 -29.71 -4.05
C GLY A 24 6.98 -28.90 -3.05
N VAL A 25 5.82 -28.46 -3.48
CA VAL A 25 4.73 -28.11 -2.56
C VAL A 25 4.31 -29.43 -1.93
N ALA A 26 4.92 -29.80 -0.80
CA ALA A 26 4.32 -30.84 0.02
C ALA A 26 2.92 -30.33 0.38
N PRO A 27 1.85 -31.08 0.06
CA PRO A 27 0.52 -30.65 0.44
C PRO A 27 0.51 -30.44 1.95
N TYR A 28 0.08 -29.25 2.38
CA TYR A 28 -0.14 -29.00 3.80
C TYR A 28 -1.11 -30.07 4.30
N CYS A 29 -0.62 -31.02 5.09
CA CYS A 29 -1.48 -32.01 5.72
C CYS A 29 -2.35 -31.28 6.72
N ALA A 30 -3.61 -31.06 6.38
CA ALA A 30 -4.61 -30.51 7.28
C ALA A 30 -4.67 -31.40 8.54
N LYS A 31 -4.08 -30.90 9.62
CA LYS A 31 -4.27 -31.49 10.96
C LYS A 31 -5.63 -31.00 11.46
N GLU A 32 -6.17 -31.71 12.44
CA GLU A 32 -7.46 -31.32 13.04
C GLU A 32 -7.51 -29.84 13.41
N PRO A 33 -8.62 -29.14 13.13
CA PRO A 33 -8.76 -27.73 13.45
C PRO A 33 -8.58 -27.51 14.95
N ARG A 34 -7.83 -26.47 15.30
CA ARG A 34 -7.66 -26.08 16.71
C ARG A 34 -8.90 -25.29 17.18
N PRO A 35 -9.21 -25.38 18.48
CA PRO A 35 -10.27 -24.54 19.06
C PRO A 35 -10.03 -23.04 18.86
N LYS A 36 -8.75 -22.61 18.88
CA LYS A 36 -8.29 -21.26 18.55
C LYS A 36 -7.31 -21.38 17.37
N PRO A 37 -7.65 -20.84 16.18
CA PRO A 37 -6.74 -20.86 15.04
C PRO A 37 -5.50 -20.00 15.32
N ARG A 38 -4.36 -20.46 14.83
CA ARG A 38 -3.07 -19.77 14.89
C ARG A 38 -2.86 -18.92 13.66
N VAL A 39 -2.79 -17.61 13.84
CA VAL A 39 -2.49 -16.64 12.78
C VAL A 39 -1.08 -16.10 13.00
N ALA A 40 -0.18 -16.33 12.05
CA ALA A 40 1.18 -15.81 12.10
C ALA A 40 1.38 -14.73 11.03
N VAL A 41 1.90 -13.59 11.44
CA VAL A 41 2.24 -12.47 10.56
C VAL A 41 3.75 -12.48 10.34
N VAL A 42 4.19 -12.57 9.10
CA VAL A 42 5.62 -12.54 8.75
C VAL A 42 6.07 -11.10 8.70
N ALA A 43 6.98 -10.73 9.63
CA ALA A 43 7.62 -9.43 9.63
C ALA A 43 8.49 -9.26 8.38
N GLU A 44 8.72 -8.02 8.02
CA GLU A 44 9.52 -7.70 6.85
C GLU A 44 11.00 -7.96 7.07
N PHE A 45 11.68 -8.35 6.01
CA PHE A 45 13.14 -8.39 5.99
C PHE A 45 13.67 -7.01 5.55
N GLY A 46 14.55 -6.39 6.31
CA GLY A 46 15.25 -5.19 5.86
C GLY A 46 14.94 -3.88 6.60
N GLY A 47 14.40 -3.94 7.80
CA GLY A 47 14.28 -2.79 8.71
C GLY A 47 12.89 -2.12 8.70
N ASN A 48 12.81 -0.91 9.24
CA ASN A 48 11.56 -0.14 9.28
C ASN A 48 11.10 0.21 7.86
N THR A 49 10.02 -0.40 7.42
CA THR A 49 9.43 -0.18 6.11
C THR A 49 7.97 0.24 6.21
N SER A 50 7.47 0.83 5.13
CA SER A 50 6.09 1.31 5.07
C SER A 50 5.02 0.25 5.42
N PRO A 51 5.12 -1.01 4.96
CA PRO A 51 4.12 -2.03 5.30
C PRO A 51 4.00 -2.30 6.81
N GLY A 52 5.11 -2.35 7.53
CA GLY A 52 5.10 -2.52 8.98
C GLY A 52 4.35 -1.39 9.69
N LEU A 53 4.65 -0.13 9.33
CA LEU A 53 3.95 1.05 9.86
C LEU A 53 2.45 1.01 9.56
N LEU A 54 2.05 0.55 8.38
CA LEU A 54 0.64 0.46 7.97
C LEU A 54 -0.10 -0.71 8.62
N PHE A 55 0.61 -1.72 9.10
CA PHE A 55 0.01 -2.93 9.65
C PHE A 55 0.00 -2.97 11.19
N VAL A 56 0.81 -2.16 11.86
CA VAL A 56 0.93 -2.19 13.32
C VAL A 56 -0.41 -2.02 14.02
N ASN A 57 -1.25 -1.10 13.57
CA ASN A 57 -2.58 -0.86 14.14
C ASN A 57 -3.58 -1.95 13.78
N VAL A 58 -3.45 -2.53 12.59
CA VAL A 58 -4.23 -3.71 12.20
C VAL A 58 -3.90 -4.87 13.14
N PHE A 59 -2.61 -5.08 13.44
CA PHE A 59 -2.17 -6.12 14.37
C PHE A 59 -2.72 -5.91 15.79
N ARG A 60 -2.61 -4.68 16.32
CA ARG A 60 -3.17 -4.33 17.64
C ARG A 60 -4.69 -4.53 17.68
N GLY A 61 -5.42 -4.00 16.68
CA GLY A 61 -6.87 -4.14 16.61
C GLY A 61 -7.33 -5.59 16.50
N LEU A 62 -6.60 -6.43 15.74
CA LEU A 62 -6.86 -7.87 15.69
C LEU A 62 -6.64 -8.52 17.06
N ARG A 63 -5.58 -8.15 17.77
CA ARG A 63 -5.29 -8.66 19.10
C ARG A 63 -6.35 -8.25 20.13
N GLU A 64 -6.72 -6.98 20.16
CA GLU A 64 -7.72 -6.44 21.07
C GLU A 64 -9.10 -7.07 20.84
N LYS A 65 -9.53 -7.13 19.59
CA LYS A 65 -10.88 -7.58 19.23
C LYS A 65 -11.03 -9.10 19.24
N TYR A 66 -10.01 -9.83 18.82
CA TYR A 66 -10.11 -11.27 18.56
C TYR A 66 -9.13 -12.15 19.35
N GLY A 67 -8.32 -11.60 20.25
CA GLY A 67 -7.33 -12.35 21.02
C GLY A 67 -7.90 -13.47 21.91
N GLU A 68 -9.20 -13.39 22.25
CA GLU A 68 -9.90 -14.49 22.91
C GLU A 68 -10.25 -15.64 21.95
N ARG A 69 -10.38 -15.36 20.66
CA ARG A 69 -10.85 -16.29 19.63
C ARG A 69 -9.75 -16.86 18.75
N LEU A 70 -8.58 -16.20 18.67
CA LEU A 70 -7.43 -16.64 17.88
C LEU A 70 -6.12 -16.43 18.63
N GLU A 71 -5.11 -17.20 18.28
CA GLU A 71 -3.70 -16.99 18.69
C GLU A 71 -3.01 -16.15 17.60
N LEU A 72 -2.89 -14.85 17.83
CA LEU A 72 -2.16 -13.96 16.92
C LEU A 72 -0.68 -13.96 17.30
N GLY A 73 0.20 -14.27 16.35
CA GLY A 73 1.64 -14.32 16.54
C GLY A 73 2.39 -13.62 15.41
N VAL A 74 3.70 -13.50 15.61
CA VAL A 74 4.60 -12.88 14.64
C VAL A 74 5.78 -13.82 14.34
N VAL A 75 6.19 -13.85 13.07
CA VAL A 75 7.41 -14.52 12.59
C VAL A 75 8.45 -13.44 12.34
N VAL A 76 9.55 -13.50 13.05
CA VAL A 76 10.58 -12.45 13.08
C VAL A 76 11.90 -13.01 12.55
N PRO A 77 12.49 -12.44 11.49
CA PRO A 77 13.86 -12.73 11.09
C PRO A 77 14.85 -12.37 12.19
N GLU A 78 15.82 -13.25 12.45
CA GLU A 78 16.87 -13.00 13.45
C GLU A 78 17.64 -11.73 13.12
N GLY A 79 17.91 -10.93 14.15
CA GLY A 79 18.60 -9.64 14.04
C GLY A 79 17.76 -8.50 13.49
N LEU A 80 16.45 -8.73 13.27
CA LEU A 80 15.54 -7.66 12.87
C LEU A 80 15.01 -6.92 14.09
N ASP A 81 15.26 -5.62 14.13
CA ASP A 81 14.76 -4.69 15.14
C ASP A 81 14.03 -3.55 14.43
N THR A 82 12.71 -3.47 14.60
CA THR A 82 11.85 -2.46 13.95
C THR A 82 10.69 -2.12 14.87
N ASP A 83 10.13 -0.91 14.70
CA ASP A 83 8.97 -0.45 15.48
C ASP A 83 7.78 -1.41 15.37
N PHE A 84 7.58 -2.04 14.18
CA PHE A 84 6.57 -3.08 14.01
C PHE A 84 6.89 -4.32 14.82
N VAL A 85 8.14 -4.81 14.75
CA VAL A 85 8.56 -6.03 15.46
C VAL A 85 8.44 -5.84 16.96
N GLU A 86 8.93 -4.72 17.51
CA GLU A 86 8.81 -4.40 18.92
C GLU A 86 7.33 -4.45 19.37
N THR A 87 6.47 -3.70 18.68
CA THR A 87 5.03 -3.66 18.99
C THR A 87 4.35 -5.02 18.80
N ALA A 88 4.69 -5.76 17.74
CA ALA A 88 4.07 -7.03 17.43
C ALA A 88 4.48 -8.12 18.41
N VAL A 89 5.75 -8.15 18.83
CA VAL A 89 6.26 -9.10 19.82
C VAL A 89 5.58 -8.89 21.17
N ASP A 90 5.44 -7.64 21.63
CA ASP A 90 4.77 -7.30 22.89
C ASP A 90 3.28 -7.71 22.90
N ALA A 91 2.62 -7.57 21.76
CA ALA A 91 1.21 -7.89 21.62
C ALA A 91 0.93 -9.34 21.22
N ALA A 92 1.93 -10.10 20.76
CA ALA A 92 1.76 -11.44 20.23
C ALA A 92 1.42 -12.48 21.30
N ALA A 93 0.59 -13.47 20.93
CA ALA A 93 0.38 -14.68 21.73
C ALA A 93 1.54 -15.67 21.61
N PHE A 94 2.28 -15.61 20.50
CA PHE A 94 3.50 -16.38 20.26
C PHE A 94 4.43 -15.65 19.29
N VAL A 95 5.73 -15.92 19.41
CA VAL A 95 6.75 -15.37 18.52
C VAL A 95 7.57 -16.52 17.94
N VAL A 96 7.87 -16.43 16.65
CA VAL A 96 8.69 -17.43 15.93
C VAL A 96 9.89 -16.69 15.34
N TYR A 97 11.07 -16.94 15.88
CA TYR A 97 12.31 -16.41 15.30
C TYR A 97 12.81 -17.36 14.21
N ILE A 98 13.19 -16.79 13.06
CA ILE A 98 13.67 -17.55 11.90
C ILE A 98 15.03 -17.01 11.42
N PRO A 99 15.91 -17.88 10.88
CA PRO A 99 17.14 -17.44 10.24
C PRO A 99 16.86 -16.45 9.11
N SER A 100 17.71 -15.41 8.99
CA SER A 100 17.56 -14.39 7.94
C SER A 100 18.21 -14.77 6.61
N ASP A 101 19.11 -15.74 6.59
CA ASP A 101 19.94 -16.16 5.45
C ASP A 101 19.68 -17.61 4.99
N ASP A 102 19.10 -18.46 5.82
CA ASP A 102 18.72 -19.85 5.47
C ASP A 102 17.19 -19.99 5.36
N MET A 103 16.66 -19.84 4.15
CA MET A 103 15.22 -19.95 3.91
C MET A 103 14.66 -21.36 3.99
N VAL A 104 15.50 -22.38 3.90
CA VAL A 104 15.08 -23.77 4.09
C VAL A 104 14.83 -24.02 5.57
N GLU A 105 15.76 -23.65 6.43
CA GLU A 105 15.58 -23.76 7.88
C GLU A 105 14.49 -22.83 8.38
N ALA A 106 14.42 -21.58 7.90
CA ALA A 106 13.33 -20.66 8.20
C ALA A 106 11.95 -21.26 7.90
N SER A 107 11.81 -21.92 6.75
CA SER A 107 10.58 -22.64 6.38
C SER A 107 10.26 -23.78 7.36
N ASN A 108 11.25 -24.56 7.77
CA ASN A 108 11.07 -25.66 8.71
C ASN A 108 10.63 -25.15 10.08
N VAL A 109 11.21 -24.05 10.57
CA VAL A 109 10.85 -23.43 11.84
C VAL A 109 9.40 -22.92 11.82
N ILE A 110 8.99 -22.25 10.73
CA ILE A 110 7.59 -21.81 10.56
C ILE A 110 6.63 -23.01 10.54
N GLU A 111 7.00 -24.08 9.81
CA GLU A 111 6.19 -25.29 9.73
C GLU A 111 6.05 -26.00 11.10
N GLN A 112 7.10 -25.98 11.93
CA GLN A 112 7.06 -26.50 13.30
C GLN A 112 6.16 -25.68 14.21
N ALA A 113 6.07 -24.35 14.00
CA ALA A 113 5.17 -23.48 14.73
C ALA A 113 3.68 -23.74 14.37
N ARG A 114 3.41 -24.41 13.24
CA ARG A 114 2.08 -24.84 12.77
C ARG A 114 1.07 -23.70 12.72
N PRO A 115 1.30 -22.62 11.97
CA PRO A 115 0.26 -21.64 11.76
C PRO A 115 -0.90 -22.22 10.93
N ASP A 116 -2.14 -21.93 11.31
CA ASP A 116 -3.30 -22.22 10.48
C ASP A 116 -3.40 -21.21 9.35
N VAL A 117 -2.99 -19.98 9.62
CA VAL A 117 -2.95 -18.87 8.68
C VAL A 117 -1.60 -18.17 8.73
N LEU A 118 -1.05 -17.89 7.57
CA LEU A 118 0.19 -17.12 7.41
C LEU A 118 -0.09 -15.86 6.60
N VAL A 119 0.32 -14.71 7.12
CA VAL A 119 0.13 -13.40 6.51
C VAL A 119 1.49 -12.81 6.15
N TYR A 120 1.72 -12.55 4.87
CA TYR A 120 2.90 -11.82 4.40
C TYR A 120 2.58 -10.33 4.26
N LEU A 121 3.29 -9.47 4.99
CA LEU A 121 3.10 -8.01 4.92
C LEU A 121 3.71 -7.41 3.66
N ALA A 122 4.84 -7.94 3.20
CA ALA A 122 5.67 -7.33 2.16
C ALA A 122 6.21 -8.35 1.16
N LEU A 123 5.33 -9.18 0.63
CA LEU A 123 5.73 -10.19 -0.34
C LEU A 123 6.24 -9.56 -1.63
N GLY A 124 7.50 -9.83 -1.97
CA GLY A 124 8.16 -9.31 -3.18
C GLY A 124 9.05 -8.08 -2.97
N LEU A 125 9.02 -7.42 -1.81
CA LEU A 125 9.99 -6.37 -1.48
C LEU A 125 11.36 -6.95 -1.12
N ALA A 126 11.38 -8.10 -0.44
CA ALA A 126 12.58 -8.87 -0.14
C ALA A 126 12.52 -10.24 -0.82
N HIS A 127 13.65 -10.72 -1.32
CA HIS A 127 13.72 -12.05 -1.93
C HIS A 127 13.45 -13.17 -0.92
N GLN A 128 13.77 -12.96 0.36
CA GLN A 128 13.54 -13.92 1.43
C GLN A 128 12.05 -14.21 1.61
N THR A 129 11.19 -13.17 1.68
CA THR A 129 9.74 -13.38 1.83
C THR A 129 9.16 -14.11 0.62
N TYR A 130 9.67 -13.81 -0.58
CA TYR A 130 9.26 -14.48 -1.80
C TYR A 130 9.71 -15.96 -1.82
N ALA A 131 10.93 -16.23 -1.33
CA ALA A 131 11.44 -17.59 -1.19
C ALA A 131 10.58 -18.41 -0.21
N LEU A 132 10.24 -17.87 0.95
CA LEU A 132 9.36 -18.51 1.94
C LEU A 132 7.96 -18.80 1.36
N ALA A 133 7.36 -17.81 0.68
CA ALA A 133 6.01 -17.93 0.14
C ALA A 133 5.86 -18.97 -0.98
N ARG A 134 6.97 -19.42 -1.59
CA ARG A 134 6.95 -20.53 -2.56
C ARG A 134 6.66 -21.89 -1.93
N ARG A 135 6.77 -22.02 -0.61
CA ARG A 135 6.37 -23.20 0.13
C ARG A 135 5.05 -22.92 0.86
N ARG A 136 4.09 -23.84 0.76
CA ARG A 136 2.85 -23.73 1.51
C ARG A 136 3.11 -24.10 2.97
N LEU A 137 3.28 -23.08 3.82
CA LEU A 137 3.65 -23.22 5.23
C LEU A 137 2.45 -23.15 6.17
N ALA A 138 1.25 -22.85 5.66
CA ALA A 138 0.01 -22.80 6.41
C ALA A 138 -1.17 -23.31 5.58
N ARG A 139 -2.28 -23.60 6.24
CA ARG A 139 -3.54 -23.99 5.59
C ARG A 139 -4.08 -22.87 4.70
N VAL A 140 -3.96 -21.63 5.18
CA VAL A 140 -4.35 -20.40 4.47
C VAL A 140 -3.16 -19.47 4.42
N VAL A 141 -2.85 -18.95 3.24
CA VAL A 141 -1.78 -17.99 3.02
C VAL A 141 -2.33 -16.71 2.43
N LEU A 142 -2.07 -15.60 3.08
CA LEU A 142 -2.55 -14.27 2.73
C LEU A 142 -1.39 -13.35 2.39
N VAL A 143 -1.58 -12.46 1.42
CA VAL A 143 -0.68 -11.34 1.13
C VAL A 143 -1.39 -10.03 1.40
N PHE A 144 -0.73 -9.17 2.15
CA PHE A 144 -1.17 -7.82 2.39
C PHE A 144 -0.67 -6.91 1.28
N GLY A 145 -1.61 -6.46 0.43
CA GLY A 145 -1.27 -5.79 -0.84
C GLY A 145 -0.49 -4.49 -0.72
N HIS A 146 -0.57 -3.81 0.42
CA HIS A 146 0.16 -2.56 0.65
C HIS A 146 1.69 -2.74 0.73
N GLY A 147 2.17 -3.94 1.01
CA GLY A 147 3.59 -4.22 1.03
C GLY A 147 4.21 -4.13 -0.36
N HIS A 148 3.53 -4.73 -1.34
CA HIS A 148 3.97 -4.70 -2.74
C HIS A 148 2.74 -4.66 -3.66
N PRO A 149 2.56 -3.61 -4.47
CA PRO A 149 1.32 -3.37 -5.21
C PRO A 149 1.16 -4.26 -6.47
N LEU A 150 1.64 -5.49 -6.41
CA LEU A 150 1.57 -6.47 -7.51
C LEU A 150 1.13 -7.83 -6.96
N THR A 151 0.50 -8.64 -7.81
CA THR A 151 0.23 -10.04 -7.52
C THR A 151 1.52 -10.80 -7.21
N SER A 152 1.46 -11.79 -6.31
CA SER A 152 2.61 -12.67 -6.02
C SER A 152 2.97 -13.56 -7.22
N GLY A 153 1.98 -13.95 -8.01
CA GLY A 153 2.14 -14.93 -9.09
C GLY A 153 2.43 -16.35 -8.59
N LEU A 154 2.12 -16.64 -7.32
CA LEU A 154 2.36 -17.91 -6.66
C LEU A 154 1.03 -18.65 -6.42
N ASP A 155 1.01 -19.93 -6.72
CA ASP A 155 -0.10 -20.84 -6.45
C ASP A 155 -0.17 -21.33 -4.99
N THR A 156 0.82 -20.97 -4.20
CA THR A 156 0.90 -21.23 -2.76
C THR A 156 0.22 -20.16 -1.91
N VAL A 157 -0.14 -19.03 -2.51
CA VAL A 157 -0.83 -17.91 -1.87
C VAL A 157 -2.30 -17.95 -2.26
N ASP A 158 -3.18 -17.95 -1.27
CA ASP A 158 -4.62 -18.09 -1.50
C ASP A 158 -5.31 -16.75 -1.75
N TYR A 159 -4.94 -15.71 -0.96
CA TYR A 159 -5.66 -14.44 -0.97
C TYR A 159 -4.73 -13.24 -1.02
N PHE A 160 -5.16 -12.22 -1.77
CA PHE A 160 -4.53 -10.90 -1.82
C PHE A 160 -5.46 -9.87 -1.20
N ILE A 161 -5.02 -9.23 -0.12
CA ILE A 161 -5.82 -8.23 0.62
C ILE A 161 -5.61 -6.85 0.02
N SER A 162 -6.70 -6.24 -0.41
CA SER A 162 -6.74 -4.88 -0.97
C SER A 162 -7.95 -4.11 -0.44
N SER A 163 -8.29 -3.01 -1.07
CA SER A 163 -9.47 -2.20 -0.81
C SER A 163 -10.11 -1.74 -2.11
N GLU A 164 -11.41 -1.55 -2.12
CA GLU A 164 -12.13 -1.02 -3.29
C GLU A 164 -11.59 0.34 -3.74
N SER A 165 -11.16 1.17 -2.78
CA SER A 165 -10.57 2.48 -3.08
C SER A 165 -9.23 2.40 -3.81
N TYR A 166 -8.47 1.32 -3.64
CA TYR A 166 -7.14 1.15 -4.26
C TYR A 166 -7.20 0.44 -5.61
N GLU A 167 -8.30 -0.28 -5.89
CA GLU A 167 -8.49 -0.92 -7.18
C GLU A 167 -8.89 0.12 -8.24
N ARG A 168 -8.29 -0.02 -9.42
CA ARG A 168 -8.26 1.08 -10.38
C ARG A 168 -9.57 1.36 -11.09
N ASP A 169 -10.39 0.34 -11.37
CA ASP A 169 -11.43 0.46 -12.39
C ASP A 169 -12.84 0.50 -11.81
N PRO A 170 -13.44 1.69 -11.68
CA PRO A 170 -14.86 1.81 -11.38
C PRO A 170 -15.75 1.41 -12.58
N THR A 171 -15.17 1.25 -13.78
CA THR A 171 -15.89 0.77 -14.98
C THR A 171 -15.73 -0.73 -15.18
N TRP A 172 -15.02 -1.43 -14.29
CA TRP A 172 -15.10 -2.88 -14.22
C TRP A 172 -16.58 -3.22 -14.11
N PRO A 173 -17.15 -4.00 -15.06
CA PRO A 173 -18.58 -4.21 -15.08
C PRO A 173 -19.03 -4.68 -13.70
N ASN A 174 -20.03 -4.00 -13.16
CA ASN A 174 -20.69 -4.35 -11.90
C ASN A 174 -20.99 -5.83 -11.93
N ARG A 175 -20.07 -6.65 -11.40
CA ARG A 175 -20.30 -8.06 -11.27
C ARG A 175 -21.32 -8.24 -10.17
N CYS A 176 -22.34 -8.95 -10.54
CA CYS A 176 -23.55 -9.24 -9.80
C CYS A 176 -23.37 -9.31 -8.29
N ALA A 177 -24.28 -8.67 -7.59
CA ALA A 177 -24.49 -8.73 -6.14
C ALA A 177 -24.66 -10.17 -5.58
N SER A 178 -24.61 -11.22 -6.44
CA SER A 178 -24.73 -12.63 -6.06
C SER A 178 -23.45 -13.24 -5.46
N ASP A 179 -22.28 -12.58 -5.59
CA ASP A 179 -21.01 -13.17 -5.13
C ASP A 179 -20.64 -12.77 -3.69
N ARG A 180 -21.54 -12.12 -2.98
CA ARG A 180 -21.38 -11.70 -1.58
C ARG A 180 -21.13 -12.85 -0.58
N TYR A 181 -21.36 -14.09 -0.98
CA TYR A 181 -21.32 -15.24 -0.07
C TYR A 181 -19.95 -15.93 0.06
N ALA A 182 -19.04 -15.72 -0.86
CA ALA A 182 -17.73 -16.37 -0.80
C ALA A 182 -16.77 -15.74 0.24
N ILE A 183 -17.02 -14.49 0.66
CA ILE A 183 -16.27 -13.75 1.69
C ILE A 183 -16.46 -14.36 3.07
N ILE A 184 -17.68 -14.79 3.32
CA ILE A 184 -18.06 -15.41 4.59
C ILE A 184 -17.24 -16.67 4.81
N ALA A 185 -16.91 -17.40 3.75
CA ALA A 185 -16.16 -18.64 3.85
C ALA A 185 -14.68 -18.43 4.27
N ALA A 186 -14.01 -17.40 3.79
CA ALA A 186 -12.63 -17.10 4.23
C ALA A 186 -12.61 -16.49 5.62
N ALA A 187 -13.56 -15.61 5.93
CA ALA A 187 -13.74 -15.09 7.29
C ALA A 187 -14.31 -16.18 8.23
N ALA A 188 -15.23 -17.04 7.77
CA ALA A 188 -15.79 -18.13 8.56
C ALA A 188 -14.77 -19.23 8.88
N VAL A 189 -13.70 -19.41 8.09
CA VAL A 189 -12.54 -20.21 8.51
C VAL A 189 -11.89 -19.64 9.78
N PHE A 190 -12.05 -18.31 9.98
CA PHE A 190 -11.58 -17.63 11.19
C PHE A 190 -12.66 -17.52 12.28
N PHE A 191 -13.93 -17.56 11.91
CA PHE A 191 -15.04 -17.20 12.81
C PHE A 191 -16.22 -18.11 12.54
N GLU A 192 -16.23 -19.32 13.14
CA GLU A 192 -17.41 -20.17 13.26
C GLU A 192 -18.43 -19.55 14.21
N ASP A 193 -19.00 -18.42 13.85
CA ASP A 193 -20.09 -17.82 14.63
C ASP A 193 -21.15 -17.28 13.68
N ASP A 194 -22.28 -17.96 13.65
CA ASP A 194 -23.51 -17.55 12.96
C ASP A 194 -24.05 -16.17 13.38
N SER A 195 -23.45 -15.55 14.42
CA SER A 195 -23.81 -14.21 14.90
C SER A 195 -23.09 -13.07 14.19
N MET A 196 -22.09 -13.32 13.34
CA MET A 196 -21.72 -12.37 12.30
C MET A 196 -22.79 -12.36 11.21
N VAL A 197 -23.95 -11.89 11.55
CA VAL A 197 -24.85 -11.29 10.59
C VAL A 197 -24.05 -10.13 10.00
N LEU A 198 -23.44 -10.38 8.84
CA LEU A 198 -23.12 -9.32 7.92
C LEU A 198 -24.47 -8.63 7.70
N GLY A 199 -24.64 -7.48 8.37
CA GLY A 199 -25.77 -6.64 8.11
C GLY A 199 -25.79 -6.42 6.60
N ALA A 200 -26.61 -7.15 5.90
CA ALA A 200 -27.09 -6.76 4.62
C ALA A 200 -27.78 -5.43 4.90
N ALA A 201 -27.04 -4.34 4.84
CA ALA A 201 -27.62 -3.05 4.50
C ALA A 201 -28.34 -3.36 3.19
N SER A 202 -29.64 -3.46 3.23
CA SER A 202 -30.41 -3.68 2.03
C SER A 202 -30.09 -2.52 1.11
N ASP A 203 -29.93 -2.78 -0.18
CA ASP A 203 -29.77 -1.70 -1.19
C ASP A 203 -30.85 -0.63 -1.05
N ALA A 204 -31.95 -0.93 -0.36
CA ALA A 204 -33.02 -0.04 0.06
C ALA A 204 -32.62 0.95 1.15
N ASP A 205 -31.81 0.56 2.15
CA ASP A 205 -31.37 1.46 3.22
C ASP A 205 -30.31 2.46 2.72
N ASP A 206 -29.40 2.04 1.87
CA ASP A 206 -28.42 2.91 1.23
C ASP A 206 -29.08 3.88 0.26
N ALA A 207 -30.07 3.43 -0.51
CA ALA A 207 -30.85 4.30 -1.40
C ALA A 207 -31.69 5.31 -0.61
N ALA A 208 -32.29 4.92 0.52
CA ALA A 208 -33.06 5.80 1.39
C ALA A 208 -32.18 6.86 2.08
N ARG A 209 -30.98 6.49 2.54
CA ARG A 209 -30.01 7.43 3.17
C ARG A 209 -29.46 8.41 2.13
N LYS A 210 -29.12 7.96 0.94
CA LYS A 210 -28.66 8.78 -0.17
C LYS A 210 -29.74 9.76 -0.64
N ALA A 211 -30.99 9.34 -0.66
CA ALA A 211 -32.15 10.20 -0.97
C ALA A 211 -32.43 11.23 0.13
N ALA A 212 -32.06 10.93 1.39
CA ALA A 212 -32.19 11.84 2.52
C ALA A 212 -31.02 12.82 2.68
N GLY A 213 -29.99 12.77 1.83
CA GLY A 213 -28.80 13.64 1.91
C GLY A 213 -27.95 13.40 3.16
N LEU A 214 -28.10 12.25 3.81
CA LEU A 214 -27.33 11.87 4.99
C LEU A 214 -25.99 11.28 4.59
N ALA A 215 -24.93 11.69 5.28
CA ALA A 215 -23.64 11.04 5.16
C ALA A 215 -23.75 9.55 5.51
N PRO A 216 -22.91 8.68 4.90
CA PRO A 216 -22.83 7.28 5.29
C PRO A 216 -22.64 7.17 6.80
N ASP A 217 -23.37 6.27 7.43
CA ASP A 217 -23.18 6.00 8.85
C ASP A 217 -21.90 5.17 9.05
N TYR A 218 -20.83 5.85 9.38
CA TYR A 218 -19.56 5.23 9.78
C TYR A 218 -19.59 4.67 11.21
N GLY A 219 -20.78 4.33 11.68
CA GLY A 219 -20.95 3.66 12.96
C GLY A 219 -20.01 2.46 13.08
N ALA A 220 -19.27 2.41 14.17
CA ALA A 220 -18.11 1.58 14.50
C ALA A 220 -18.29 0.04 14.43
N THR A 221 -19.03 -0.48 13.47
CA THR A 221 -19.31 -1.90 13.35
C THR A 221 -19.17 -2.39 11.91
N GLY A 222 -18.04 -2.99 11.63
CA GLY A 222 -17.93 -3.93 10.55
C GLY A 222 -17.41 -3.34 9.24
N ALA A 223 -16.10 -3.51 9.00
CA ALA A 223 -15.60 -3.49 7.64
C ALA A 223 -16.34 -4.56 6.83
N THR A 224 -17.08 -4.15 5.82
CA THR A 224 -17.68 -5.08 4.86
C THR A 224 -16.57 -5.62 3.98
N LEU A 225 -16.36 -6.91 4.02
CA LEU A 225 -15.37 -7.61 3.23
C LEU A 225 -16.02 -8.10 1.94
N ARG A 226 -15.49 -7.81 0.76
CA ARG A 226 -15.96 -8.35 -0.51
C ARG A 226 -14.91 -9.29 -1.11
N LEU A 227 -15.32 -10.46 -1.59
CA LEU A 227 -14.49 -11.35 -2.39
C LEU A 227 -14.90 -11.17 -3.84
N ASP A 228 -13.99 -10.73 -4.68
CA ASP A 228 -14.18 -10.86 -6.12
C ASP A 228 -13.95 -12.33 -6.50
N ALA A 229 -14.97 -12.95 -7.06
CA ALA A 229 -14.81 -14.28 -7.65
C ALA A 229 -13.69 -14.24 -8.67
N ALA A 230 -12.81 -15.24 -8.64
CA ALA A 230 -11.74 -15.38 -9.60
C ALA A 230 -12.27 -15.08 -11.01
N SER A 231 -11.63 -14.15 -11.71
CA SER A 231 -12.00 -13.80 -13.08
C SER A 231 -12.16 -15.08 -13.90
N PRO A 232 -13.25 -15.26 -14.66
CA PRO A 232 -13.36 -16.41 -15.53
C PRO A 232 -12.13 -16.46 -16.42
N ARG A 233 -11.45 -17.59 -16.45
CA ARG A 233 -10.32 -17.83 -17.33
C ARG A 233 -10.80 -17.63 -18.76
N GLY A 234 -10.38 -16.56 -19.45
CA GLY A 234 -10.73 -16.43 -20.85
C GLY A 234 -10.42 -15.15 -21.59
N ASP A 235 -10.23 -14.01 -20.93
CA ASP A 235 -10.12 -12.73 -21.64
C ASP A 235 -8.77 -12.00 -21.51
N GLY A 236 -7.74 -12.65 -20.97
CA GLY A 236 -6.41 -12.03 -20.76
C GLY A 236 -6.38 -10.96 -19.68
N ALA A 237 -7.45 -10.78 -18.92
CA ALA A 237 -7.65 -9.70 -17.96
C ALA A 237 -7.33 -10.09 -16.50
N GLN A 238 -6.75 -11.27 -16.27
CA GLN A 238 -6.42 -11.71 -14.91
C GLN A 238 -5.28 -10.87 -14.34
N LYS A 239 -5.58 -10.11 -13.28
CA LYS A 239 -4.62 -9.24 -12.58
C LYS A 239 -3.93 -9.96 -11.42
N TYR A 240 -4.60 -10.91 -10.80
CA TYR A 240 -4.17 -11.64 -9.61
C TYR A 240 -4.12 -13.15 -9.88
N GLU A 241 -3.14 -13.83 -9.30
CA GLU A 241 -3.13 -15.29 -9.19
C GLU A 241 -4.01 -15.70 -8.01
N GLU A 242 -3.95 -14.92 -6.95
CA GLU A 242 -4.66 -15.08 -5.70
C GLU A 242 -6.14 -14.69 -5.84
N GLN A 243 -6.96 -15.14 -4.93
CA GLN A 243 -8.29 -14.59 -4.76
C GLN A 243 -8.20 -13.21 -4.12
N LEU A 244 -8.78 -12.20 -4.77
CA LEU A 244 -8.79 -10.84 -4.28
C LEU A 244 -9.81 -10.69 -3.14
N VAL A 245 -9.36 -10.10 -2.03
CA VAL A 245 -10.18 -9.74 -0.87
C VAL A 245 -10.20 -8.23 -0.77
N LEU A 246 -11.37 -7.62 -0.93
CA LEU A 246 -11.55 -6.17 -0.90
C LEU A 246 -12.22 -5.72 0.39
N PHE A 247 -11.57 -4.78 1.06
CA PHE A 247 -12.23 -3.99 2.10
C PHE A 247 -13.01 -2.86 1.44
N GLU A 248 -14.19 -2.57 1.95
CA GLU A 248 -15.01 -1.44 1.48
C GLU A 248 -14.30 -0.10 1.73
N HIS A 249 -13.61 -0.01 2.87
CA HIS A 249 -12.76 1.11 3.24
C HIS A 249 -11.28 0.76 3.17
N SER A 250 -10.41 1.60 3.76
CA SER A 250 -8.98 1.33 3.81
C SER A 250 -8.67 0.00 4.49
N SER A 251 -7.83 -0.83 3.87
CA SER A 251 -7.31 -2.07 4.45
C SER A 251 -6.08 -1.87 5.32
N ILE A 252 -5.70 -0.62 5.62
CA ILE A 252 -4.55 -0.27 6.43
C ILE A 252 -4.96 0.51 7.68
N GLY A 253 -4.12 0.44 8.72
CA GLY A 253 -4.12 1.38 9.83
C GLY A 253 -2.94 2.34 9.68
N PHE A 254 -3.18 3.63 9.74
CA PHE A 254 -2.13 4.64 9.73
C PHE A 254 -2.36 5.59 10.89
N ASP A 255 -1.39 5.62 11.80
CA ASP A 255 -1.43 6.57 12.90
C ASP A 255 -1.17 7.98 12.40
N GLU A 256 -1.83 8.94 13.02
CA GLU A 256 -1.48 10.34 12.81
C GLU A 256 0.03 10.52 13.05
N PRO A 257 0.76 11.11 12.10
CA PRO A 257 2.18 11.34 12.29
C PRO A 257 2.42 12.27 13.48
N PRO A 258 3.60 12.20 14.13
CA PRO A 258 3.91 13.03 15.26
C PRO A 258 3.72 14.51 14.92
N GLN A 259 3.16 15.27 15.84
CA GLN A 259 3.08 16.70 15.70
C GLN A 259 4.52 17.28 15.64
N VAL A 260 4.79 18.04 14.59
CA VAL A 260 6.09 18.67 14.40
C VAL A 260 6.00 20.18 14.68
N PRO A 261 7.02 20.79 15.29
CA PRO A 261 7.06 22.24 15.45
C PRO A 261 6.93 22.93 14.08
N TYR A 262 6.17 24.01 14.06
CA TYR A 262 6.08 24.84 12.85
C TYR A 262 7.46 25.39 12.49
N ALA A 263 7.82 25.32 11.21
CA ALA A 263 9.03 25.89 10.65
C ALA A 263 8.67 26.65 9.37
N THR A 264 9.22 27.84 9.20
CA THR A 264 9.05 28.62 7.97
C THR A 264 9.93 28.08 6.86
N ARG A 265 9.68 28.49 5.62
CA ARG A 265 10.57 28.18 4.48
C ARG A 265 11.99 28.68 4.74
N ALA A 266 12.15 29.86 5.33
CA ALA A 266 13.46 30.43 5.71
C ALA A 266 14.19 29.54 6.74
N ASP A 267 13.49 29.04 7.78
CA ASP A 267 14.07 28.13 8.79
C ASP A 267 14.54 26.79 8.17
N LEU A 268 13.93 26.42 7.05
CA LEU A 268 14.23 25.19 6.31
C LEU A 268 15.25 25.41 5.18
N GLY A 269 15.65 26.64 4.90
CA GLY A 269 16.53 27.00 3.79
C GLY A 269 15.88 26.79 2.41
N LEU A 270 14.55 26.95 2.34
CA LEU A 270 13.76 26.77 1.12
C LEU A 270 13.45 28.13 0.47
N PRO A 271 13.20 28.19 -0.86
CA PRO A 271 12.77 29.39 -1.55
C PRO A 271 11.51 29.99 -0.91
N GLU A 272 11.52 31.27 -0.54
CA GLU A 272 10.42 31.88 0.20
C GLU A 272 9.24 32.25 -0.68
N ASN A 273 9.51 32.79 -1.89
CA ASN A 273 8.51 33.44 -2.74
C ASN A 273 8.16 32.65 -4.02
N ALA A 274 8.74 31.47 -4.22
CA ALA A 274 8.48 30.63 -5.36
C ALA A 274 7.56 29.45 -5.01
N PRO A 275 6.79 28.90 -5.96
CA PRO A 275 6.11 27.64 -5.76
C PRO A 275 7.10 26.51 -5.46
N ILE A 276 6.76 25.64 -4.51
CA ILE A 276 7.60 24.52 -4.12
C ILE A 276 6.80 23.23 -4.19
N PHE A 277 7.30 22.27 -4.94
CA PHE A 277 6.73 20.93 -5.06
C PHE A 277 7.64 19.90 -4.39
N CYS A 278 7.09 19.09 -3.50
CA CYS A 278 7.80 17.97 -2.89
C CYS A 278 7.73 16.73 -3.79
N LEU A 279 8.87 16.13 -4.06
CA LEU A 279 9.02 14.81 -4.67
C LEU A 279 9.98 13.96 -3.80
N LEU A 280 9.63 13.85 -2.52
CA LEU A 280 10.48 13.21 -1.50
C LEU A 280 10.26 11.69 -1.47
N GLN A 281 10.39 11.07 -2.63
CA GLN A 281 10.28 9.64 -2.84
C GLN A 281 11.67 8.99 -2.96
N HIS A 282 11.74 7.69 -2.68
CA HIS A 282 12.96 6.93 -2.90
C HIS A 282 13.32 6.94 -4.39
N SER A 283 14.62 7.14 -4.73
CA SER A 283 15.11 7.26 -6.11
C SER A 283 14.66 6.12 -7.04
N LYS A 284 14.51 4.89 -6.52
CA LYS A 284 14.01 3.73 -7.28
C LYS A 284 12.60 3.90 -7.84
N LYS A 285 11.81 4.84 -7.32
CA LYS A 285 10.45 5.15 -7.81
C LYS A 285 10.45 6.15 -8.97
N LEU A 286 11.57 6.82 -9.23
CA LEU A 286 11.72 7.76 -10.32
C LEU A 286 11.94 7.02 -11.66
N HIS A 287 10.86 6.45 -12.19
CA HIS A 287 10.87 5.77 -13.48
C HIS A 287 11.11 6.77 -14.62
N PRO A 288 11.78 6.39 -15.73
CA PRO A 288 11.98 7.28 -16.88
C PRO A 288 10.69 7.89 -17.45
N ASP A 289 9.59 7.13 -17.47
CA ASP A 289 8.28 7.65 -17.93
C ASP A 289 7.76 8.82 -17.07
N PHE A 290 8.27 8.98 -15.84
CA PHE A 290 7.87 10.06 -14.95
C PHE A 290 8.56 11.40 -15.31
N ASP A 291 9.63 11.37 -16.08
CA ASP A 291 10.37 12.57 -16.49
C ASP A 291 9.48 13.51 -17.32
N GLU A 292 8.60 12.95 -18.17
CA GLU A 292 7.63 13.76 -18.93
C GLU A 292 6.66 14.51 -18.02
N ALA A 293 6.28 13.93 -16.88
CA ALA A 293 5.43 14.61 -15.92
C ALA A 293 6.18 15.74 -15.20
N LEU A 294 7.46 15.53 -14.86
CA LEU A 294 8.31 16.58 -14.30
C LEU A 294 8.48 17.74 -15.29
N ALA A 295 8.76 17.43 -16.55
CA ALA A 295 8.86 18.45 -17.62
C ALA A 295 7.56 19.25 -17.71
N SER A 296 6.39 18.57 -17.77
CA SER A 296 5.09 19.24 -17.84
C SER A 296 4.80 20.14 -16.62
N VAL A 297 5.23 19.76 -15.42
CA VAL A 297 5.11 20.59 -14.20
C VAL A 297 5.96 21.85 -14.34
N LEU A 298 7.23 21.71 -14.74
CA LEU A 298 8.17 22.83 -14.82
C LEU A 298 7.85 23.80 -15.97
N GLU A 299 7.39 23.28 -17.12
CA GLU A 299 6.91 24.10 -18.24
C GLU A 299 5.72 24.98 -17.84
N LYS A 300 4.80 24.46 -17.02
CA LYS A 300 3.58 25.17 -16.59
C LYS A 300 3.77 26.04 -15.34
N ALA A 301 4.83 25.80 -14.59
CA ALA A 301 5.22 26.57 -13.42
C ALA A 301 6.73 26.90 -13.49
N PRO A 302 7.17 27.78 -14.40
CA PRO A 302 8.58 28.05 -14.67
C PRO A 302 9.33 28.68 -13.48
N GLU A 303 8.64 29.26 -12.52
CA GLU A 303 9.22 29.83 -11.30
C GLU A 303 9.29 28.82 -10.14
N ALA A 304 8.79 27.57 -10.34
CA ALA A 304 8.67 26.60 -9.28
C ALA A 304 10.00 25.85 -9.03
N PHE A 305 10.15 25.34 -7.82
CA PHE A 305 11.22 24.41 -7.46
C PHE A 305 10.64 23.04 -7.11
N ILE A 306 11.36 21.99 -7.48
CA ILE A 306 11.05 20.61 -7.09
C ILE A 306 12.09 20.12 -6.08
N LEU A 307 11.63 19.74 -4.89
CA LEU A 307 12.47 19.18 -3.85
C LEU A 307 12.58 17.67 -4.03
N LEU A 308 13.79 17.17 -4.17
CA LEU A 308 14.10 15.73 -4.28
C LEU A 308 15.02 15.30 -3.12
N LEU A 309 15.05 14.02 -2.83
CA LEU A 309 16.07 13.45 -1.95
C LEU A 309 17.41 13.33 -2.69
N GLU A 310 18.53 13.50 -1.97
CA GLU A 310 19.90 13.44 -2.50
C GLU A 310 20.15 12.18 -3.36
N GLY A 311 19.55 11.04 -2.99
CA GLY A 311 19.64 9.80 -3.77
C GLY A 311 19.13 9.92 -5.22
N ALA A 312 18.30 10.92 -5.53
CA ALA A 312 17.82 11.18 -6.88
C ALA A 312 18.89 11.81 -7.80
N ARG A 313 20.01 12.31 -7.27
CA ARG A 313 21.15 12.79 -8.10
C ARG A 313 21.70 11.71 -9.03
N THR A 314 21.51 10.45 -8.69
CA THR A 314 21.89 9.34 -9.59
C THR A 314 21.15 9.39 -10.92
N HIS A 315 20.05 10.13 -11.03
CA HIS A 315 19.26 10.31 -12.25
C HIS A 315 19.62 11.58 -13.03
N LEU A 316 20.49 12.46 -12.52
CA LEU A 316 20.89 13.69 -13.23
C LEU A 316 21.29 13.46 -14.70
N PRO A 317 22.13 12.47 -15.06
CA PRO A 317 22.48 12.25 -16.47
C PRO A 317 21.28 11.88 -17.36
N ARG A 318 20.18 11.42 -16.76
CA ARG A 318 18.92 11.19 -17.47
C ARG A 318 18.11 12.49 -17.54
N PHE A 319 17.97 13.23 -16.45
CA PHE A 319 17.27 14.51 -16.40
C PHE A 319 17.86 15.55 -17.35
N GLU A 320 19.19 15.59 -17.50
CA GLU A 320 19.88 16.41 -18.51
C GLU A 320 19.43 16.16 -19.96
N ARG A 321 18.90 14.96 -20.24
CA ARG A 321 18.43 14.58 -21.58
C ARG A 321 16.92 14.69 -21.74
N THR A 322 16.17 14.63 -20.66
CA THR A 322 14.71 14.47 -20.68
C THR A 322 13.96 15.71 -20.20
N LEU A 323 14.60 16.55 -19.39
CA LEU A 323 14.02 17.82 -18.92
C LEU A 323 14.56 19.00 -19.76
N PRO A 324 13.82 20.12 -19.83
CA PRO A 324 14.35 21.38 -20.38
C PRO A 324 15.64 21.80 -19.69
N GLU A 325 16.56 22.42 -20.43
CA GLU A 325 17.90 22.78 -19.92
C GLU A 325 17.84 23.63 -18.65
N ASP A 326 17.01 24.67 -18.64
CA ASP A 326 16.84 25.55 -17.49
C ASP A 326 16.14 24.88 -16.30
N ALA A 327 15.44 23.77 -16.53
CA ALA A 327 14.70 23.03 -15.50
C ALA A 327 15.59 22.36 -14.45
N LEU A 328 16.86 22.10 -14.79
CA LEU A 328 17.80 21.50 -13.83
C LEU A 328 18.11 22.41 -12.66
N GLU A 329 18.12 23.74 -12.87
CA GLU A 329 18.33 24.74 -11.84
C GLU A 329 17.16 24.82 -10.83
N GLN A 330 15.99 24.30 -11.24
CA GLN A 330 14.80 24.24 -10.41
C GLN A 330 14.76 23.00 -9.51
N LEU A 331 15.71 22.07 -9.65
CA LEU A 331 15.78 20.85 -8.83
C LEU A 331 16.65 21.08 -7.60
N ILE A 332 16.04 21.02 -6.42
CA ILE A 332 16.73 21.13 -5.13
C ILE A 332 16.84 19.75 -4.51
N PHE A 333 18.08 19.30 -4.27
CA PHE A 333 18.35 18.01 -3.67
C PHE A 333 18.60 18.16 -2.18
N LEU A 334 17.71 17.54 -1.37
CA LEU A 334 17.79 17.58 0.07
C LEU A 334 18.53 16.35 0.61
N PRO A 335 19.38 16.52 1.64
CA PRO A 335 20.04 15.38 2.29
C PRO A 335 19.02 14.45 2.95
N ARG A 336 19.47 13.25 3.33
CA ARG A 336 18.67 12.37 4.17
C ARG A 336 18.41 13.06 5.51
N MET A 337 17.15 13.10 5.93
CA MET A 337 16.69 13.79 7.12
C MET A 337 15.93 12.83 8.05
N ALA A 338 15.82 13.18 9.33
CA ALA A 338 14.87 12.54 10.24
C ALA A 338 13.43 12.79 9.76
N ARG A 339 12.51 11.85 10.12
CA ARG A 339 11.11 11.89 9.70
C ARG A 339 10.43 13.22 10.04
N GLU A 340 10.65 13.75 11.23
CA GLU A 340 10.09 15.02 11.70
C GLU A 340 10.50 16.19 10.78
N LYS A 341 11.76 16.20 10.33
CA LYS A 341 12.25 17.23 9.43
C LYS A 341 11.63 17.09 8.04
N VAL A 342 11.41 15.86 7.56
CA VAL A 342 10.69 15.62 6.31
C VAL A 342 9.27 16.16 6.39
N LEU A 343 8.56 15.91 7.50
CA LEU A 343 7.20 16.41 7.72
C LEU A 343 7.16 17.95 7.75
N GLN A 344 8.14 18.60 8.39
CA GLN A 344 8.27 20.07 8.35
C GLN A 344 8.43 20.56 6.91
N VAL A 345 9.31 19.96 6.11
CA VAL A 345 9.50 20.32 4.70
C VAL A 345 8.24 20.13 3.91
N VAL A 346 7.57 18.99 4.04
CA VAL A 346 6.32 18.68 3.35
C VAL A 346 5.24 19.71 3.67
N SER A 347 5.10 20.13 4.93
CA SER A 347 4.11 21.14 5.34
C SER A 347 4.28 22.50 4.63
N GLN A 348 5.49 22.82 4.19
CA GLN A 348 5.84 24.07 3.49
C GLN A 348 5.74 23.97 1.96
N CYS A 349 5.50 22.78 1.42
CA CYS A 349 5.33 22.60 -0.03
C CYS A 349 3.90 22.96 -0.48
N ASP A 350 3.78 23.49 -1.69
CA ASP A 350 2.48 23.84 -2.29
C ASP A 350 1.72 22.61 -2.78
N ALA A 351 2.46 21.57 -3.20
CA ALA A 351 1.95 20.25 -3.50
C ALA A 351 3.02 19.16 -3.31
N PHE A 352 2.56 17.93 -3.10
CA PHE A 352 3.38 16.74 -3.18
C PHE A 352 3.12 16.04 -4.53
N LEU A 353 4.18 15.73 -5.25
CA LEU A 353 4.14 15.05 -6.54
C LEU A 353 4.27 13.54 -6.33
N ASP A 354 3.18 12.79 -6.50
CA ASP A 354 3.24 11.34 -6.38
C ASP A 354 3.80 10.71 -7.67
N THR A 355 4.73 9.79 -7.49
CA THR A 355 5.42 9.10 -8.60
C THR A 355 4.55 8.03 -9.26
N TYR A 356 4.85 7.72 -10.51
CA TYR A 356 4.32 6.55 -11.20
C TYR A 356 5.43 5.84 -12.02
N PRO A 357 5.31 4.57 -12.36
CA PRO A 357 4.18 3.65 -12.10
C PRO A 357 4.01 3.24 -10.63
N TRP A 358 5.00 3.46 -9.78
CA TRP A 358 4.96 3.13 -8.37
C TRP A 358 4.84 4.40 -7.52
N GLY A 359 3.65 4.63 -6.98
CA GLY A 359 3.36 5.76 -6.12
C GLY A 359 3.77 5.57 -4.65
N GLY A 360 3.50 6.60 -3.87
CA GLY A 360 3.67 6.60 -2.42
C GLY A 360 2.50 5.92 -1.70
N GLY A 361 2.81 5.22 -0.62
CA GLY A 361 1.83 4.81 0.39
C GLY A 361 1.90 5.77 1.59
N VAL A 362 2.83 5.49 2.52
CA VAL A 362 3.04 6.31 3.74
C VAL A 362 3.34 7.77 3.41
N THR A 363 4.20 8.04 2.43
CA THR A 363 4.56 9.43 2.07
C THR A 363 3.36 10.25 1.58
N VAL A 364 2.38 9.63 0.90
CA VAL A 364 1.13 10.29 0.53
C VAL A 364 0.29 10.58 1.76
N LEU A 365 0.13 9.60 2.66
CA LEU A 365 -0.60 9.77 3.91
C LEU A 365 0.02 10.85 4.80
N GLU A 366 1.35 10.86 4.94
CA GLU A 366 2.09 11.89 5.66
C GLU A 366 1.89 13.29 5.05
N SER A 367 1.88 13.37 3.70
CA SER A 367 1.62 14.64 3.02
C SER A 367 0.21 15.15 3.28
N LEU A 368 -0.78 14.29 3.21
CA LEU A 368 -2.17 14.63 3.54
C LEU A 368 -2.31 15.04 5.02
N ALA A 369 -1.67 14.32 5.94
CA ALA A 369 -1.66 14.68 7.36
C ALA A 369 -0.99 16.04 7.65
N MET A 370 -0.06 16.48 6.78
CA MET A 370 0.51 17.83 6.83
C MET A 370 -0.31 18.86 6.04
N CYS A 371 -1.54 18.56 5.69
CA CYS A 371 -2.44 19.39 4.87
C CYS A 371 -1.85 19.76 3.50
N THR A 372 -0.90 18.98 2.99
CA THR A 372 -0.27 19.26 1.70
C THR A 372 -0.98 18.46 0.61
N PRO A 373 -1.58 19.16 -0.40
CA PRO A 373 -2.26 18.50 -1.52
C PRO A 373 -1.30 17.57 -2.29
N VAL A 374 -1.81 16.41 -2.70
CA VAL A 374 -1.02 15.40 -3.42
C VAL A 374 -1.54 15.26 -4.83
N VAL A 375 -0.69 15.46 -5.83
CA VAL A 375 -1.04 15.23 -7.24
C VAL A 375 -0.70 13.81 -7.61
N VAL A 376 -1.68 13.07 -8.13
CA VAL A 376 -1.56 11.65 -8.46
C VAL A 376 -1.88 11.41 -9.93
N LEU A 377 -1.10 10.56 -10.59
CA LEU A 377 -1.40 10.08 -11.94
C LEU A 377 -1.55 8.55 -11.96
N PRO A 378 -2.78 8.03 -11.84
CA PRO A 378 -3.02 6.59 -11.88
C PRO A 378 -2.62 5.98 -13.23
N ARG A 379 -1.86 4.89 -13.20
CA ARG A 379 -1.41 4.17 -14.41
C ARG A 379 -1.85 2.71 -14.40
N LYS A 380 -1.96 2.11 -15.61
CA LYS A 380 -2.31 0.68 -15.77
C LYS A 380 -1.22 -0.30 -15.34
N THR A 381 -0.02 0.20 -15.05
CA THR A 381 1.17 -0.62 -14.80
C THR A 381 1.22 -1.21 -13.39
N THR A 382 0.60 -0.56 -12.41
CA THR A 382 0.46 -1.10 -11.04
C THR A 382 -0.97 -1.54 -10.79
N ILE A 383 -1.14 -2.58 -9.99
CA ILE A 383 -2.46 -3.10 -9.62
C ILE A 383 -3.07 -2.16 -8.58
N LEU A 384 -2.40 -1.97 -7.43
CA LEU A 384 -2.86 -1.03 -6.42
C LEU A 384 -2.50 0.40 -6.78
N GLN A 385 -3.49 1.26 -6.72
CA GLN A 385 -3.36 2.70 -6.94
C GLN A 385 -3.45 3.42 -5.59
N LEU A 386 -2.39 3.33 -4.77
CA LEU A 386 -2.41 3.80 -3.38
C LEU A 386 -2.77 5.28 -3.28
N GLY A 387 -2.06 6.15 -3.99
CA GLY A 387 -2.35 7.59 -3.98
C GLY A 387 -3.78 7.92 -4.42
N LEU A 388 -4.27 7.28 -5.49
CA LEU A 388 -5.67 7.45 -5.93
C LEU A 388 -6.65 6.97 -4.85
N GLY A 389 -6.38 5.84 -4.21
CA GLY A 389 -7.23 5.29 -3.17
C GLY A 389 -7.33 6.22 -1.96
N HIS A 390 -6.21 6.83 -1.55
CA HIS A 390 -6.22 7.81 -0.46
C HIS A 390 -7.04 9.06 -0.83
N LEU A 391 -6.89 9.57 -2.07
CA LEU A 391 -7.70 10.70 -2.54
C LEU A 391 -9.19 10.36 -2.61
N ARG A 392 -9.56 9.14 -3.03
CA ARG A 392 -10.96 8.68 -3.02
C ARG A 392 -11.54 8.64 -1.62
N THR A 393 -10.77 8.16 -0.65
CA THR A 393 -11.22 8.08 0.75
C THR A 393 -11.59 9.45 1.33
N ILE A 394 -10.90 10.51 0.89
CA ILE A 394 -11.18 11.89 1.33
C ILE A 394 -11.98 12.72 0.31
N GLY A 395 -12.47 12.09 -0.77
CA GLY A 395 -13.34 12.73 -1.78
C GLY A 395 -12.65 13.72 -2.72
N LEU A 396 -11.31 13.71 -2.81
CA LEU A 396 -10.52 14.67 -3.61
C LEU A 396 -9.95 14.11 -4.92
N GLU A 397 -10.38 12.91 -5.33
CA GLU A 397 -9.87 12.29 -6.57
C GLU A 397 -10.19 13.10 -7.84
N ARG A 398 -11.30 13.86 -7.84
CA ARG A 398 -11.68 14.69 -8.99
C ARG A 398 -10.79 15.90 -9.19
N ASP A 399 -10.26 16.43 -8.09
CA ASP A 399 -9.47 17.66 -8.08
C ASP A 399 -7.97 17.40 -8.20
N LEU A 400 -7.48 16.28 -7.63
CA LEU A 400 -6.06 16.01 -7.45
C LEU A 400 -5.54 14.77 -8.20
N ALA A 401 -6.43 13.92 -8.76
CA ALA A 401 -5.99 12.79 -9.59
C ALA A 401 -6.08 13.15 -11.09
N ALA A 402 -4.94 13.17 -11.74
CA ALA A 402 -4.82 13.45 -13.16
C ALA A 402 -5.18 12.23 -14.03
N ARG A 403 -5.70 12.47 -15.21
CA ARG A 403 -6.00 11.45 -16.23
C ARG A 403 -4.81 11.17 -17.14
N ASP A 404 -3.98 12.18 -17.34
CA ASP A 404 -2.83 12.16 -18.22
C ASP A 404 -1.73 13.10 -17.69
N ILE A 405 -0.57 13.10 -18.35
CA ILE A 405 0.61 13.89 -17.99
C ILE A 405 0.31 15.38 -18.06
N GLU A 406 -0.42 15.81 -19.09
CA GLU A 406 -0.79 17.20 -19.31
C GLU A 406 -1.63 17.75 -18.15
N GLN A 407 -2.61 16.96 -17.70
CA GLN A 407 -3.43 17.32 -16.53
C GLN A 407 -2.63 17.25 -15.23
N TYR A 408 -1.68 16.30 -15.10
CA TYR A 408 -0.80 16.22 -13.94
C TYR A 408 0.00 17.51 -13.76
N GLY A 409 0.66 17.98 -14.81
CA GLY A 409 1.36 19.26 -14.82
C GLY A 409 0.44 20.45 -14.52
N SER A 410 -0.77 20.44 -15.10
CA SER A 410 -1.75 21.53 -14.92
C SER A 410 -2.26 21.61 -13.47
N ILE A 411 -2.55 20.48 -12.82
CA ILE A 411 -2.97 20.45 -11.41
C ILE A 411 -1.84 20.94 -10.51
N ALA A 412 -0.60 20.44 -10.71
CA ALA A 412 0.56 20.87 -9.94
C ALA A 412 0.81 22.37 -10.08
N ALA A 413 0.86 22.89 -11.31
CA ALA A 413 1.04 24.31 -11.58
C ALA A 413 -0.06 25.16 -10.95
N ARG A 414 -1.33 24.72 -11.02
CA ARG A 414 -2.43 25.41 -10.37
C ARG A 414 -2.28 25.46 -8.85
N LEU A 415 -1.84 24.38 -8.21
CA LEU A 415 -1.56 24.37 -6.77
C LEU A 415 -0.42 25.33 -6.41
N GLY A 416 0.59 25.47 -7.27
CA GLY A 416 1.69 26.42 -7.09
C GLY A 416 1.29 27.89 -7.28
N THR A 417 0.41 28.18 -8.23
CA THR A 417 0.14 29.58 -8.69
C THR A 417 -1.21 30.14 -8.24
N ASP A 418 -2.24 29.29 -8.09
CA ASP A 418 -3.58 29.69 -7.63
C ASP A 418 -3.69 29.51 -6.11
N ASN A 419 -3.44 30.60 -5.36
CA ASN A 419 -3.49 30.56 -3.91
C ASN A 419 -4.89 30.20 -3.36
N TYR A 420 -5.96 30.59 -4.05
CA TYR A 420 -7.32 30.27 -3.61
C TYR A 420 -7.57 28.75 -3.73
N PHE A 421 -7.25 28.16 -4.87
CA PHE A 421 -7.37 26.72 -5.08
C PHE A 421 -6.52 25.92 -4.08
N ARG A 422 -5.26 26.31 -3.90
CA ARG A 422 -4.37 25.66 -2.93
C ARG A 422 -4.91 25.70 -1.51
N GLN A 423 -5.35 26.88 -1.05
CA GLN A 423 -5.92 27.02 0.30
C GLN A 423 -7.21 26.22 0.47
N HIS A 424 -8.07 26.20 -0.55
CA HIS A 424 -9.26 25.36 -0.54
C HIS A 424 -8.92 23.88 -0.40
N MET A 425 -7.97 23.37 -1.17
CA MET A 425 -7.51 21.96 -1.05
C MET A 425 -6.94 21.67 0.34
N ARG A 426 -6.08 22.53 0.87
CA ARG A 426 -5.53 22.39 2.23
C ARG A 426 -6.63 22.33 3.29
N GLN A 427 -7.61 23.20 3.23
CA GLN A 427 -8.74 23.23 4.17
C GLN A 427 -9.66 22.01 4.04
N THR A 428 -9.79 21.45 2.85
CA THR A 428 -10.60 20.25 2.63
C THR A 428 -9.89 18.99 3.12
N ILE A 429 -8.55 18.97 3.07
CA ILE A 429 -7.74 17.87 3.57
C ILE A 429 -7.73 17.86 5.11
N CYS A 430 -7.67 19.01 5.74
CA CYS A 430 -7.63 19.21 7.19
C CYS A 430 -8.88 19.87 7.75
#